data_16a6a1abac52c1a19113d889a80bb63a
#
_entry.id   16a6a1abac52c1a19113d889a80bb63a
#
_cell.length_a   1.000
_cell.length_b   1.000
_cell.length_c   1.000
_cell.angle_alpha   90.00
_cell.angle_beta   90.00
_cell.angle_gamma   90.00
#
_symmetry.space_group_name_H-M   'P 1'
#
loop_
_entity.id
_entity.type
_entity.pdbx_description
1 polymer ?
#
loop_
_entity_poly.entity_id
_entity_poly.type
_entity_poly.pdbx_seq_one_letter_code
_entity_poly.pdbx_strand_id
1 'polypeptide(L)'
;MRRTWQRYHLARPEFAFLLEPPPPNEWVAIDCETTGLNRRTDEIIAVGAVRIVGQRFLTSQRLELLVRPDKEVPADSVRIHRLRSRDVAQGLPLDEAMRQLLHFIGSRPLVGYYLEFDVAMLNRAVWPLLGMGLPQQRLEVSAMYYEYKFKQLPPYQQFDNAHIDLRFATLMDDLALPQREAHDALNDAVMAAMA
;
A
#
# COMPACT_ATOMS: atom_id res chain seq x y z
N MET A 1 20.93 11.53 -10.30
CA MET A 1 21.88 10.72 -9.51
C MET A 1 21.24 9.51 -8.83
N ARG A 2 20.14 9.62 -8.03
CA ARG A 2 19.54 8.47 -7.32
C ARG A 2 19.10 7.31 -8.24
N ARG A 3 18.39 7.60 -9.34
CA ARG A 3 17.91 6.57 -10.30
C ARG A 3 19.05 5.88 -11.05
N THR A 4 20.13 6.58 -11.38
CA THR A 4 21.31 6.00 -12.04
C THR A 4 21.98 4.99 -11.10
N TRP A 5 22.18 5.35 -9.84
CA TRP A 5 22.71 4.47 -8.82
C TRP A 5 21.82 3.21 -8.63
N GLN A 6 20.49 3.40 -8.57
CA GLN A 6 19.52 2.31 -8.43
C GLN A 6 19.59 1.32 -9.60
N ARG A 7 19.80 1.80 -10.84
CA ARG A 7 19.96 0.92 -12.02
C ARG A 7 21.17 0.01 -11.90
N TYR A 8 22.28 0.48 -11.34
CA TYR A 8 23.49 -0.34 -11.13
C TYR A 8 23.31 -1.40 -10.04
N HIS A 9 22.43 -1.18 -9.08
CA HIS A 9 22.21 -2.08 -7.94
C HIS A 9 20.99 -2.98 -8.12
N LEU A 10 20.26 -2.83 -9.23
CA LEU A 10 19.10 -3.66 -9.52
C LEU A 10 19.56 -5.10 -9.78
N ALA A 11 19.12 -6.02 -8.90
CA ALA A 11 19.55 -7.42 -8.97
C ALA A 11 19.08 -8.13 -10.26
N ARG A 12 17.90 -7.74 -10.78
CA ARG A 12 17.31 -8.33 -11.99
C ARG A 12 16.95 -7.25 -12.99
N PRO A 13 17.63 -7.19 -14.15
CA PRO A 13 17.42 -6.17 -15.18
C PRO A 13 16.00 -6.10 -15.75
N GLU A 14 15.26 -7.19 -15.70
CA GLU A 14 13.86 -7.28 -16.15
C GLU A 14 12.94 -6.27 -15.42
N PHE A 15 13.30 -5.84 -14.21
CA PHE A 15 12.56 -4.85 -13.43
C PHE A 15 13.04 -3.39 -13.65
N ALA A 16 13.87 -3.14 -14.66
CA ALA A 16 14.37 -1.78 -14.91
C ALA A 16 13.26 -0.75 -15.19
N PHE A 17 12.09 -1.20 -15.68
CA PHE A 17 10.92 -0.35 -15.92
C PHE A 17 10.40 0.35 -14.64
N LEU A 18 10.67 -0.20 -13.45
CA LEU A 18 10.32 0.43 -12.16
C LEU A 18 11.07 1.75 -11.92
N LEU A 19 12.21 1.93 -12.59
CA LEU A 19 13.07 3.10 -12.46
C LEU A 19 12.84 4.15 -13.56
N GLU A 20 11.87 3.93 -14.42
CA GLU A 20 11.50 4.91 -15.45
C GLU A 20 10.73 6.09 -14.85
N PRO A 21 10.67 7.23 -15.53
CA PRO A 21 9.80 8.33 -15.12
C PRO A 21 8.36 7.81 -14.96
N PRO A 22 7.66 8.16 -13.88
CA PRO A 22 6.28 7.75 -13.74
C PRO A 22 5.41 8.39 -14.83
N PRO A 23 4.38 7.69 -15.32
CA PRO A 23 3.39 8.30 -16.20
C PRO A 23 2.75 9.52 -15.51
N PRO A 24 2.49 10.60 -16.25
CA PRO A 24 1.89 11.80 -15.67
C PRO A 24 0.45 11.52 -15.21
N ASN A 25 0.10 12.05 -14.03
CA ASN A 25 -1.24 11.91 -13.44
C ASN A 25 -1.69 10.45 -13.24
N GLU A 26 -0.74 9.56 -12.95
CA GLU A 26 -1.04 8.16 -12.61
C GLU A 26 -0.39 7.77 -11.27
N TRP A 27 -1.15 7.05 -10.46
CA TRP A 27 -0.74 6.49 -9.17
C TRP A 27 -1.30 5.08 -9.01
N VAL A 28 -0.83 4.38 -8.00
CA VAL A 28 -1.42 3.12 -7.56
C VAL A 28 -1.69 3.20 -6.07
N ALA A 29 -2.95 3.07 -5.68
CA ALA A 29 -3.28 2.86 -4.28
C ALA A 29 -3.07 1.39 -3.94
N ILE A 30 -2.51 1.11 -2.76
CA ILE A 30 -2.11 -0.22 -2.32
C ILE A 30 -2.35 -0.38 -0.83
N ASP A 31 -2.70 -1.60 -0.44
CA ASP A 31 -2.82 -2.05 0.93
C ASP A 31 -2.46 -3.53 1.04
N CYS A 32 -2.05 -4.00 2.23
CA CYS A 32 -1.64 -5.38 2.49
C CYS A 32 -2.27 -5.92 3.76
N GLU A 33 -2.80 -7.16 3.70
CA GLU A 33 -3.09 -7.92 4.91
C GLU A 33 -1.89 -8.81 5.28
N THR A 34 -1.66 -8.94 6.58
CA THR A 34 -0.48 -9.64 7.10
C THR A 34 -0.83 -10.56 8.26
N THR A 35 0.05 -11.50 8.58
CA THR A 35 -0.12 -12.39 9.75
C THR A 35 0.01 -11.65 11.09
N GLY A 36 0.41 -10.37 11.08
CA GLY A 36 0.57 -9.53 12.26
C GLY A 36 1.36 -8.26 11.95
N LEU A 37 1.69 -7.48 12.98
CA LEU A 37 2.26 -6.14 12.83
C LEU A 37 3.80 -6.10 12.94
N ASN A 38 4.47 -7.23 13.14
CA ASN A 38 5.91 -7.27 13.24
C ASN A 38 6.56 -7.31 11.85
N ARG A 39 7.08 -6.19 11.39
CA ARG A 39 7.72 -6.02 10.07
C ARG A 39 8.89 -7.00 9.80
N ARG A 40 9.44 -7.66 10.82
CA ARG A 40 10.57 -8.59 10.67
C ARG A 40 10.15 -10.04 10.55
N THR A 41 9.06 -10.43 11.18
CA THR A 41 8.67 -11.85 11.35
C THR A 41 7.33 -12.18 10.71
N ASP A 42 6.42 -11.20 10.56
CA ASP A 42 5.11 -11.44 9.99
C ASP A 42 5.14 -11.42 8.46
N GLU A 43 4.16 -12.07 7.86
CA GLU A 43 4.14 -12.37 6.44
C GLU A 43 2.95 -11.69 5.76
N ILE A 44 3.11 -11.29 4.50
CA ILE A 44 2.02 -10.79 3.67
C ILE A 44 1.16 -11.98 3.27
N ILE A 45 -0.16 -11.84 3.44
CA ILE A 45 -1.16 -12.86 3.06
C ILE A 45 -2.16 -12.37 2.02
N ALA A 46 -2.31 -11.07 1.87
CA ALA A 46 -3.06 -10.49 0.75
C ALA A 46 -2.44 -9.15 0.33
N VAL A 47 -2.62 -8.81 -0.93
CA VAL A 47 -2.27 -7.50 -1.48
C VAL A 47 -3.42 -7.03 -2.35
N GLY A 48 -3.95 -5.85 -2.04
CA GLY A 48 -4.91 -5.13 -2.84
C GLY A 48 -4.28 -3.91 -3.49
N ALA A 49 -4.53 -3.69 -4.78
CA ALA A 49 -4.07 -2.48 -5.43
C ALA A 49 -5.05 -2.01 -6.51
N VAL A 50 -5.16 -0.71 -6.69
CA VAL A 50 -6.01 -0.10 -7.73
C VAL A 50 -5.29 1.05 -8.39
N ARG A 51 -5.43 1.17 -9.71
CA ARG A 51 -4.84 2.28 -10.47
C ARG A 51 -5.68 3.54 -10.35
N ILE A 52 -5.00 4.67 -10.18
CA ILE A 52 -5.57 6.00 -10.19
C ILE A 52 -5.03 6.73 -11.44
N VAL A 53 -5.93 7.34 -12.22
CA VAL A 53 -5.59 8.16 -13.39
C VAL A 53 -6.34 9.47 -13.31
N GLY A 54 -5.63 10.58 -13.16
CA GLY A 54 -6.22 11.87 -12.87
C GLY A 54 -7.03 11.84 -11.56
N GLN A 55 -8.31 12.11 -11.65
CA GLN A 55 -9.25 12.10 -10.51
C GLN A 55 -10.13 10.84 -10.48
N ARG A 56 -9.69 9.75 -11.09
CA ARG A 56 -10.47 8.50 -11.18
C ARG A 56 -9.64 7.32 -10.72
N PHE A 57 -10.16 6.53 -9.82
CA PHE A 57 -9.65 5.18 -9.59
C PHE A 57 -10.37 4.19 -10.53
N LEU A 58 -9.59 3.31 -11.12
CA LEU A 58 -10.06 2.41 -12.18
C LEU A 58 -10.33 1.02 -11.61
N THR A 59 -11.57 0.74 -11.19
CA THR A 59 -11.95 -0.56 -10.62
C THR A 59 -11.73 -1.75 -11.57
N SER A 60 -11.68 -1.50 -12.88
CA SER A 60 -11.32 -2.50 -13.89
C SER A 60 -9.80 -2.75 -13.98
N GLN A 61 -8.99 -1.87 -13.42
CA GLN A 61 -7.53 -1.98 -13.34
C GLN A 61 -7.14 -2.10 -11.87
N ARG A 62 -7.46 -3.24 -11.29
CA ARG A 62 -7.15 -3.62 -9.93
C ARG A 62 -6.35 -4.89 -9.88
N LEU A 63 -5.62 -5.07 -8.82
CA LEU A 63 -4.90 -6.28 -8.48
C LEU A 63 -5.39 -6.76 -7.11
N GLU A 64 -5.69 -8.03 -7.01
CA GLU A 64 -6.06 -8.69 -5.76
C GLU A 64 -5.32 -10.02 -5.71
N LEU A 65 -4.40 -10.14 -4.79
CA LEU A 65 -3.55 -11.30 -4.64
C LEU A 65 -3.73 -11.91 -3.27
N LEU A 66 -4.00 -13.19 -3.20
CA LEU A 66 -3.79 -13.99 -2.00
C LEU A 66 -2.40 -14.61 -2.06
N VAL A 67 -1.66 -14.48 -0.97
CA VAL A 67 -0.30 -14.98 -0.83
C VAL A 67 -0.29 -16.09 0.20
N ARG A 68 0.31 -17.22 -0.15
CA ARG A 68 0.45 -18.34 0.77
C ARG A 68 1.60 -18.06 1.76
N PRO A 69 1.30 -17.91 3.05
CA PRO A 69 2.34 -17.77 4.05
C PRO A 69 3.03 -19.10 4.35
N ASP A 70 4.25 -19.05 4.88
CA ASP A 70 4.97 -20.22 5.38
C ASP A 70 4.48 -20.64 6.77
N LYS A 71 3.86 -19.71 7.52
CA LYS A 71 3.35 -19.90 8.88
C LYS A 71 1.82 -19.91 8.91
N GLU A 72 1.27 -20.48 9.97
CA GLU A 72 -0.17 -20.38 10.24
C GLU A 72 -0.56 -18.92 10.50
N VAL A 73 -1.75 -18.55 10.04
CA VAL A 73 -2.33 -17.23 10.31
C VAL A 73 -2.86 -17.20 11.74
N PRO A 74 -2.35 -16.31 12.61
CA PRO A 74 -2.78 -16.23 14.00
C PRO A 74 -4.26 -15.86 14.13
N ALA A 75 -4.93 -16.42 15.12
CA ALA A 75 -6.36 -16.18 15.36
C ALA A 75 -6.69 -14.69 15.58
N ASP A 76 -5.78 -13.93 16.17
CA ASP A 76 -5.98 -12.49 16.40
C ASP A 76 -5.97 -11.71 15.08
N SER A 77 -5.08 -12.06 14.13
CA SER A 77 -5.08 -11.47 12.79
C SER A 77 -6.33 -11.85 12.01
N VAL A 78 -6.77 -13.12 12.10
CA VAL A 78 -8.03 -13.59 11.48
C VAL A 78 -9.25 -12.78 11.96
N ARG A 79 -9.27 -12.34 13.22
CA ARG A 79 -10.38 -11.49 13.74
C ARG A 79 -10.43 -10.12 13.06
N ILE A 80 -9.30 -9.65 12.55
CA ILE A 80 -9.18 -8.35 11.87
C ILE A 80 -9.56 -8.51 10.40
N HIS A 81 -8.77 -9.23 9.61
CA HIS A 81 -8.91 -9.32 8.14
C HIS A 81 -9.74 -10.55 7.67
N ARG A 82 -10.18 -11.43 8.57
CA ARG A 82 -11.05 -12.62 8.30
C ARG A 82 -10.44 -13.69 7.40
N LEU A 83 -9.20 -13.55 6.96
CA LEU A 83 -8.50 -14.55 6.17
C LEU A 83 -7.90 -15.63 7.09
N ARG A 84 -8.37 -16.86 6.96
CA ARG A 84 -7.85 -18.02 7.71
C ARG A 84 -6.76 -18.72 6.91
N SER A 85 -5.92 -19.52 7.57
CA SER A 85 -4.87 -20.31 6.91
C SER A 85 -5.40 -21.11 5.71
N ARG A 86 -6.61 -21.66 5.79
CA ARG A 86 -7.23 -22.38 4.68
C ARG A 86 -7.61 -21.50 3.48
N ASP A 87 -7.91 -20.23 3.74
CA ASP A 87 -8.35 -19.29 2.71
C ASP A 87 -7.15 -18.84 1.88
N VAL A 88 -5.98 -18.75 2.49
CA VAL A 88 -4.71 -18.36 1.84
C VAL A 88 -3.83 -19.55 1.42
N ALA A 89 -4.21 -20.79 1.78
CA ALA A 89 -3.44 -22.00 1.45
C ALA A 89 -3.25 -22.23 -0.06
N GLN A 90 -4.20 -21.77 -0.87
CA GLN A 90 -4.16 -21.81 -2.34
C GLN A 90 -3.63 -20.51 -2.96
N GLY A 91 -3.16 -19.58 -2.12
CA GLY A 91 -2.54 -18.33 -2.57
C GLY A 91 -1.25 -18.57 -3.35
N LEU A 92 -0.82 -17.54 -4.06
CA LEU A 92 0.42 -17.57 -4.82
C LEU A 92 1.65 -17.70 -3.91
N PRO A 93 2.74 -18.31 -4.38
CA PRO A 93 4.04 -18.15 -3.75
C PRO A 93 4.41 -16.65 -3.69
N LEU A 94 5.10 -16.25 -2.63
CA LEU A 94 5.42 -14.83 -2.38
C LEU A 94 6.17 -14.17 -3.54
N ASP A 95 7.16 -14.86 -4.14
CA ASP A 95 7.94 -14.31 -5.26
C ASP A 95 7.08 -14.08 -6.52
N GLU A 96 6.14 -14.96 -6.80
CA GLU A 96 5.22 -14.81 -7.91
C GLU A 96 4.22 -13.65 -7.67
N ALA A 97 3.66 -13.57 -6.47
CA ALA A 97 2.78 -12.46 -6.08
C ALA A 97 3.52 -11.12 -6.20
N MET A 98 4.77 -11.04 -5.74
CA MET A 98 5.58 -9.84 -5.85
C MET A 98 5.91 -9.48 -7.31
N ARG A 99 6.17 -10.45 -8.19
CA ARG A 99 6.35 -10.17 -9.63
C ARG A 99 5.10 -9.55 -10.24
N GLN A 100 3.93 -10.12 -9.97
CA GLN A 100 2.67 -9.58 -10.48
C GLN A 100 2.44 -8.16 -9.94
N LEU A 101 2.68 -7.92 -8.66
CA LEU A 101 2.59 -6.60 -8.06
C LEU A 101 3.54 -5.60 -8.72
N LEU A 102 4.83 -5.95 -8.89
CA LEU A 102 5.82 -5.07 -9.51
C LEU A 102 5.44 -4.66 -10.94
N HIS A 103 4.89 -5.58 -11.72
CA HIS A 103 4.37 -5.27 -13.06
C HIS A 103 3.13 -4.37 -13.01
N PHE A 104 2.25 -4.57 -12.03
CA PHE A 104 1.06 -3.75 -11.88
C PHE A 104 1.38 -2.31 -11.47
N ILE A 105 2.25 -2.11 -10.47
CA ILE A 105 2.62 -0.78 -9.99
C ILE A 105 3.48 -0.01 -11.00
N GLY A 106 4.38 -0.70 -11.71
CA GLY A 106 5.33 -0.05 -12.62
C GLY A 106 6.14 1.04 -11.90
N SER A 107 6.39 2.14 -12.58
CA SER A 107 7.11 3.30 -12.00
C SER A 107 6.21 4.31 -11.29
N ARG A 108 4.91 4.02 -11.12
CA ARG A 108 3.90 4.93 -10.54
C ARG A 108 4.15 5.16 -9.06
N PRO A 109 3.91 6.37 -8.54
CA PRO A 109 3.90 6.60 -7.10
C PRO A 109 2.83 5.74 -6.43
N LEU A 110 3.11 5.33 -5.20
CA LEU A 110 2.20 4.55 -4.36
C LEU A 110 1.41 5.48 -3.43
N VAL A 111 0.15 5.18 -3.27
CA VAL A 111 -0.78 5.87 -2.35
C VAL A 111 -1.26 4.85 -1.33
N GLY A 112 -1.46 5.24 -0.09
CA GLY A 112 -2.02 4.37 0.93
C GLY A 112 -2.25 5.08 2.25
N TYR A 113 -2.94 4.40 3.13
CA TYR A 113 -3.18 4.85 4.49
C TYR A 113 -2.28 4.07 5.45
N TYR A 114 -1.48 4.77 6.25
CA TYR A 114 -0.35 4.20 7.01
C TYR A 114 0.60 3.35 6.15
N LEU A 115 0.78 3.78 4.92
CA LEU A 115 1.54 3.12 3.85
C LEU A 115 2.97 2.73 4.24
N GLU A 116 3.54 3.36 5.27
CA GLU A 116 4.89 3.03 5.74
C GLU A 116 5.01 1.57 6.20
N PHE A 117 3.95 1.02 6.80
CA PHE A 117 3.91 -0.38 7.23
C PHE A 117 3.92 -1.30 6.01
N ASP A 118 3.00 -1.09 5.06
CA ASP A 118 2.88 -1.91 3.85
C ASP A 118 4.16 -1.89 3.03
N VAL A 119 4.72 -0.69 2.82
CA VAL A 119 5.99 -0.55 2.09
C VAL A 119 7.14 -1.24 2.82
N ALA A 120 7.17 -1.26 4.14
CA ALA A 120 8.20 -2.00 4.86
C ALA A 120 8.08 -3.52 4.66
N MET A 121 6.86 -4.06 4.68
CA MET A 121 6.58 -5.46 4.40
C MET A 121 6.91 -5.82 2.94
N LEU A 122 6.45 -5.00 2.00
CA LEU A 122 6.73 -5.16 0.57
C LEU A 122 8.22 -5.06 0.26
N ASN A 123 8.95 -4.12 0.86
CA ASN A 123 10.40 -3.99 0.67
C ASN A 123 11.14 -5.27 1.06
N ARG A 124 10.76 -5.90 2.16
CA ARG A 124 11.33 -7.18 2.56
C ARG A 124 11.02 -8.27 1.53
N ALA A 125 9.77 -8.32 1.05
CA ALA A 125 9.31 -9.32 0.10
C ALA A 125 9.96 -9.16 -1.29
N VAL A 126 10.15 -7.94 -1.77
CA VAL A 126 10.75 -7.68 -3.10
C VAL A 126 12.28 -7.66 -3.09
N TRP A 127 12.93 -7.63 -1.92
CA TRP A 127 14.39 -7.55 -1.82
C TRP A 127 15.11 -8.64 -2.60
N PRO A 128 14.69 -9.93 -2.56
CA PRO A 128 15.34 -10.99 -3.35
C PRO A 128 15.21 -10.79 -4.87
N LEU A 129 14.21 -10.04 -5.32
CA LEU A 129 13.97 -9.75 -6.73
C LEU A 129 14.74 -8.51 -7.20
N LEU A 130 14.79 -7.47 -6.37
CA LEU A 130 15.28 -6.17 -6.77
C LEU A 130 16.69 -5.86 -6.26
N GLY A 131 17.16 -6.50 -5.16
CA GLY A 131 18.37 -6.10 -4.43
C GLY A 131 18.23 -4.75 -3.73
N MET A 132 17.03 -4.17 -3.74
CA MET A 132 16.70 -2.90 -3.11
C MET A 132 15.21 -2.87 -2.73
N GLY A 133 14.80 -1.87 -1.95
CA GLY A 133 13.39 -1.60 -1.71
C GLY A 133 12.71 -0.95 -2.92
N LEU A 134 11.39 -0.82 -2.84
CA LEU A 134 10.56 -0.18 -3.86
C LEU A 134 11.03 1.25 -4.15
N PRO A 135 11.34 1.59 -5.42
CA PRO A 135 11.88 2.90 -5.79
C PRO A 135 10.83 4.01 -5.91
N GLN A 136 9.54 3.65 -5.87
CA GLN A 136 8.42 4.56 -6.09
C GLN A 136 8.34 5.64 -5.00
N GLN A 137 7.84 6.81 -5.39
CA GLN A 137 7.39 7.82 -4.43
C GLN A 137 6.19 7.31 -3.65
N ARG A 138 5.99 7.86 -2.46
CA ARG A 138 4.92 7.47 -1.54
C ARG A 138 4.08 8.68 -1.21
N LEU A 139 2.78 8.52 -1.27
CA LEU A 139 1.79 9.50 -0.87
C LEU A 139 0.99 8.90 0.29
N GLU A 140 1.16 9.49 1.46
CA GLU A 140 0.51 9.05 2.69
C GLU A 140 -0.78 9.82 2.89
N VAL A 141 -1.90 9.11 2.82
CA VAL A 141 -3.25 9.70 2.89
C VAL A 141 -3.47 10.40 4.24
N SER A 142 -3.06 9.78 5.35
CA SER A 142 -3.21 10.38 6.68
C SER A 142 -2.45 11.68 6.83
N ALA A 143 -1.26 11.81 6.22
CA ALA A 143 -0.48 13.04 6.23
C ALA A 143 -1.12 14.14 5.37
N MET A 144 -1.65 13.77 4.20
CA MET A 144 -2.36 14.72 3.33
C MET A 144 -3.64 15.24 4.01
N TYR A 145 -4.38 14.36 4.67
CA TYR A 145 -5.56 14.73 5.45
C TYR A 145 -5.19 15.62 6.65
N TYR A 146 -4.10 15.32 7.36
CA TYR A 146 -3.60 16.17 8.44
C TYR A 146 -3.36 17.60 7.95
N GLU A 147 -2.62 17.75 6.84
CA GLU A 147 -2.34 19.06 6.26
C GLU A 147 -3.61 19.81 5.83
N TYR A 148 -4.58 19.08 5.24
CA TYR A 148 -5.86 19.63 4.85
C TYR A 148 -6.64 20.16 6.06
N LYS A 149 -6.77 19.38 7.12
CA LYS A 149 -7.47 19.77 8.35
C LYS A 149 -6.72 20.89 9.10
N PHE A 150 -5.40 20.80 9.17
CA PHE A 150 -4.57 21.80 9.84
C PHE A 150 -4.78 23.20 9.23
N LYS A 151 -4.87 23.31 7.91
CA LYS A 151 -5.15 24.57 7.21
C LYS A 151 -6.55 25.15 7.50
N GLN A 152 -7.48 24.33 7.96
CA GLN A 152 -8.84 24.75 8.32
C GLN A 152 -8.94 25.19 9.79
N LEU A 153 -7.95 24.89 10.63
CA LEU A 153 -7.95 25.31 12.02
C LEU A 153 -7.83 26.86 12.12
N PRO A 154 -8.48 27.47 13.13
CA PRO A 154 -8.22 28.87 13.45
C PRO A 154 -6.74 29.11 13.73
N PRO A 155 -6.17 30.30 13.42
CA PRO A 155 -4.75 30.58 13.58
C PRO A 155 -4.19 30.28 14.99
N TYR A 156 -4.99 30.49 16.03
CA TYR A 156 -4.59 30.20 17.42
C TYR A 156 -4.52 28.71 17.78
N GLN A 157 -5.02 27.83 16.91
CA GLN A 157 -4.92 26.37 17.04
C GLN A 157 -3.91 25.76 16.07
N GLN A 158 -3.34 26.54 15.16
CA GLN A 158 -2.31 26.11 14.22
C GLN A 158 -0.93 26.13 14.90
N PHE A 159 -0.65 25.14 15.72
CA PHE A 159 0.63 24.95 16.37
C PHE A 159 1.16 23.53 16.10
N ASP A 160 2.46 23.36 16.27
CA ASP A 160 3.09 22.05 16.15
C ASP A 160 2.40 21.04 17.09
N ASN A 161 1.99 19.90 16.54
CA ASN A 161 1.21 18.84 17.19
C ASN A 161 -0.27 19.20 17.48
N ALA A 162 -0.91 20.03 16.66
CA ALA A 162 -2.36 20.19 16.72
C ALA A 162 -3.05 18.80 16.65
N HIS A 163 -3.97 18.55 17.58
CA HIS A 163 -4.65 17.27 17.65
C HIS A 163 -5.70 17.16 16.54
N ILE A 164 -5.43 16.32 15.54
CA ILE A 164 -6.36 15.96 14.46
C ILE A 164 -6.54 14.46 14.49
N ASP A 165 -7.79 14.00 14.51
CA ASP A 165 -8.08 12.55 14.46
C ASP A 165 -7.79 12.02 13.05
N LEU A 166 -6.78 11.16 12.95
CA LEU A 166 -6.32 10.58 11.70
C LEU A 166 -6.85 9.17 11.44
N ARG A 167 -7.76 8.66 12.28
CA ARG A 167 -8.36 7.33 12.05
C ARG A 167 -9.04 7.28 10.70
N PHE A 168 -8.89 6.16 10.01
CA PHE A 168 -9.39 6.02 8.64
C PHE A 168 -10.90 6.24 8.54
N ALA A 169 -11.67 5.68 9.48
CA ALA A 169 -13.11 5.90 9.54
C ALA A 169 -13.48 7.39 9.70
N THR A 170 -12.76 8.12 10.58
CA THR A 170 -12.97 9.56 10.79
C THR A 170 -12.68 10.35 9.51
N LEU A 171 -11.60 9.99 8.81
CA LEU A 171 -11.22 10.61 7.54
C LEU A 171 -12.30 10.39 6.47
N MET A 172 -12.76 9.15 6.32
CA MET A 172 -13.80 8.80 5.33
C MET A 172 -15.12 9.52 5.62
N ASP A 173 -15.52 9.59 6.89
CA ASP A 173 -16.74 10.29 7.32
C ASP A 173 -16.64 11.81 7.08
N ASP A 174 -15.53 12.42 7.47
CA ASP A 174 -15.31 13.86 7.33
C ASP A 174 -15.27 14.32 5.85
N LEU A 175 -14.71 13.48 4.98
CA LEU A 175 -14.69 13.72 3.54
C LEU A 175 -15.98 13.28 2.81
N ALA A 176 -16.98 12.79 3.55
CA ALA A 176 -18.23 12.24 3.04
C ALA A 176 -18.01 11.16 1.95
N LEU A 177 -17.00 10.31 2.12
CA LEU A 177 -16.66 9.26 1.19
C LEU A 177 -17.37 7.94 1.57
N PRO A 178 -17.75 7.13 0.57
CA PRO A 178 -18.41 5.86 0.83
C PRO A 178 -17.45 4.88 1.51
N GLN A 179 -17.85 4.36 2.64
CA GLN A 179 -17.10 3.32 3.34
C GLN A 179 -17.38 1.95 2.73
N ARG A 180 -16.34 1.14 2.65
CA ARG A 180 -16.41 -0.27 2.28
C ARG A 180 -16.13 -1.14 3.51
N GLU A 181 -16.26 -2.44 3.36
CA GLU A 181 -15.87 -3.39 4.40
C GLU A 181 -14.35 -3.24 4.64
N ALA A 182 -13.98 -2.81 5.85
CA ALA A 182 -12.60 -2.61 6.25
C ALA A 182 -11.87 -3.95 6.46
N HIS A 183 -10.54 -3.90 6.44
CA HIS A 183 -9.66 -5.07 6.58
C HIS A 183 -9.84 -6.09 5.45
N ASP A 184 -10.03 -5.58 4.26
CA ASP A 184 -9.91 -6.26 2.99
C ASP A 184 -8.96 -5.41 2.13
N ALA A 185 -7.82 -5.97 1.78
CA ALA A 185 -6.72 -5.23 1.15
C ALA A 185 -7.17 -4.44 -0.10
N LEU A 186 -8.06 -4.99 -0.94
CA LEU A 186 -8.55 -4.28 -2.11
C LEU A 186 -9.52 -3.15 -1.72
N ASN A 187 -10.41 -3.38 -0.76
CA ASN A 187 -11.34 -2.34 -0.29
C ASN A 187 -10.58 -1.19 0.36
N ASP A 188 -9.58 -1.49 1.19
CA ASP A 188 -8.76 -0.49 1.88
C ASP A 188 -7.92 0.33 0.88
N ALA A 189 -7.32 -0.33 -0.13
CA ALA A 189 -6.67 0.35 -1.26
C ALA A 189 -7.63 1.26 -2.04
N VAL A 190 -8.87 0.82 -2.30
CA VAL A 190 -9.90 1.63 -2.98
C VAL A 190 -10.33 2.81 -2.11
N MET A 191 -10.52 2.62 -0.79
CA MET A 191 -10.84 3.70 0.13
C MET A 191 -9.70 4.74 0.20
N ALA A 192 -8.44 4.29 0.25
CA ALA A 192 -7.29 5.18 0.17
C ALA A 192 -7.19 5.93 -1.17
N ALA A 193 -7.66 5.33 -2.28
CA ALA A 193 -7.71 5.97 -3.59
C ALA A 193 -8.80 7.03 -3.71
N MET A 194 -9.85 6.97 -2.88
CA MET A 194 -10.94 7.96 -2.83
C MET A 194 -10.58 9.17 -1.99
N ALA A 195 -9.78 8.97 -0.97
CA ALA A 195 -9.35 10.00 -0.02
C ALA A 195 -8.25 10.88 -0.59
#